data_badb5a150ec449fab56b191c816b12cf
#
_entry.id   badb5a150ec449fab56b191c816b12cf
#
_cell.length_a   1.000
_cell.length_b   1.000
_cell.length_c   1.000
_cell.angle_alpha   90.00
_cell.angle_beta   90.00
_cell.angle_gamma   90.00
#
_symmetry.space_group_name_H-M   'P 1'
#
loop_
_entity.id
_entity.type
_entity.pdbx_description
1 polymer ?
#
loop_
_entity_poly.entity_id
_entity_poly.type
_entity_poly.pdbx_seq_one_letter_code
_entity_poly.pdbx_strand_id
1 'polypeptide(L)'
;MANIRDVADSAGVSVATVSRTLQQPERVSLKTRNRVMAAVDAVGYKPNLMAVKFRSGKTHNLVVLVPTVANVFFARVISGMQEAAAELGYSILLANTLGNPDTEAQYAKMVSTSQADGLIQLRAQIPLDDSLMNDNGLLPMVNACEVIDCGKYPVVTLDNRAAAKAMTRHLIE
;
A
#
# COMPACT_ATOMS: atom_id res chain seq x y z
N MET A 1 22.85 -13.96 -13.04
CA MET A 1 21.75 -13.99 -12.08
C MET A 1 20.71 -14.95 -12.63
N ALA A 2 20.32 -15.97 -11.87
CA ALA A 2 19.38 -16.98 -12.34
C ALA A 2 18.03 -16.35 -12.69
N ASN A 3 17.41 -16.80 -13.75
CA ASN A 3 16.14 -16.30 -14.25
C ASN A 3 15.05 -17.40 -14.24
N ILE A 4 13.82 -17.05 -14.49
CA ILE A 4 12.70 -18.01 -14.43
C ILE A 4 12.78 -19.12 -15.50
N ARG A 5 13.50 -18.89 -16.61
CA ARG A 5 13.72 -19.89 -17.66
C ARG A 5 14.67 -20.97 -17.15
N ASP A 6 15.73 -20.59 -16.41
CA ASP A 6 16.69 -21.53 -15.82
C ASP A 6 15.98 -22.48 -14.85
N VAL A 7 15.00 -21.98 -14.08
CA VAL A 7 14.14 -22.83 -13.21
C VAL A 7 13.27 -23.76 -14.04
N ALA A 8 12.66 -23.25 -15.12
CA ALA A 8 11.80 -24.06 -15.98
C ALA A 8 12.57 -25.22 -16.62
N ASP A 9 13.75 -24.94 -17.13
CA ASP A 9 14.64 -25.92 -17.75
C ASP A 9 15.11 -26.96 -16.71
N SER A 10 15.57 -26.53 -15.54
CA SER A 10 15.98 -27.40 -14.43
C SER A 10 14.82 -28.29 -13.92
N ALA A 11 13.61 -27.73 -13.83
CA ALA A 11 12.43 -28.45 -13.38
C ALA A 11 11.77 -29.29 -14.49
N GLY A 12 12.15 -29.14 -15.78
CA GLY A 12 11.50 -29.81 -16.90
C GLY A 12 10.04 -29.45 -17.06
N VAL A 13 9.70 -28.16 -16.89
CA VAL A 13 8.34 -27.62 -17.03
C VAL A 13 8.35 -26.30 -17.80
N SER A 14 7.16 -25.81 -18.21
CA SER A 14 7.06 -24.51 -18.84
C SER A 14 7.27 -23.35 -17.85
N VAL A 15 7.75 -22.20 -18.33
CA VAL A 15 7.84 -20.96 -17.55
C VAL A 15 6.50 -20.59 -16.92
N ALA A 16 5.38 -20.83 -17.62
CA ALA A 16 4.04 -20.59 -17.10
C ALA A 16 3.73 -21.49 -15.87
N THR A 17 4.20 -22.74 -15.89
CA THR A 17 4.06 -23.66 -14.76
C THR A 17 4.90 -23.19 -13.57
N VAL A 18 6.14 -22.75 -13.79
CA VAL A 18 6.97 -22.16 -12.72
C VAL A 18 6.28 -20.94 -12.12
N SER A 19 5.85 -19.98 -12.96
CA SER A 19 5.15 -18.77 -12.51
C SER A 19 3.90 -19.10 -11.69
N ARG A 20 3.09 -20.06 -12.16
CA ARG A 20 1.88 -20.51 -11.45
C ARG A 20 2.22 -21.17 -10.12
N THR A 21 3.27 -21.99 -10.06
CA THR A 21 3.70 -22.63 -8.83
C THR A 21 4.12 -21.62 -7.77
N LEU A 22 4.78 -20.54 -8.18
CA LEU A 22 5.25 -19.50 -7.26
C LEU A 22 4.14 -18.55 -6.80
N GLN A 23 3.11 -18.31 -7.63
CA GLN A 23 2.05 -17.35 -7.34
C GLN A 23 0.76 -17.98 -6.79
N GLN A 24 0.44 -19.19 -7.24
CA GLN A 24 -0.80 -19.91 -6.92
C GLN A 24 -0.49 -21.41 -6.72
N PRO A 25 0.29 -21.74 -5.68
CA PRO A 25 0.78 -23.11 -5.47
C PRO A 25 -0.35 -24.15 -5.31
N GLU A 26 -1.51 -23.71 -4.85
CA GLU A 26 -2.71 -24.56 -4.70
C GLU A 26 -3.29 -25.04 -6.05
N ARG A 27 -2.99 -24.34 -7.15
CA ARG A 27 -3.42 -24.70 -8.51
C ARG A 27 -2.50 -25.66 -9.24
N VAL A 28 -1.45 -26.12 -8.56
CA VAL A 28 -0.45 -27.01 -9.13
C VAL A 28 -0.34 -28.30 -8.29
N SER A 29 -0.22 -29.45 -8.96
CA SER A 29 -0.09 -30.72 -8.23
C SER A 29 1.12 -30.72 -7.29
N LEU A 30 0.99 -31.40 -6.15
CA LEU A 30 2.07 -31.47 -5.15
C LEU A 30 3.40 -31.97 -5.76
N LYS A 31 3.35 -32.95 -6.65
CA LYS A 31 4.53 -33.48 -7.36
C LYS A 31 5.24 -32.40 -8.18
N THR A 32 4.48 -31.62 -8.96
CA THR A 32 5.02 -30.54 -9.79
C THR A 32 5.55 -29.38 -8.92
N ARG A 33 4.82 -29.04 -7.86
CA ARG A 33 5.24 -28.00 -6.92
C ARG A 33 6.60 -28.35 -6.29
N ASN A 34 6.74 -29.53 -5.73
CA ASN A 34 8.00 -29.95 -5.09
C ASN A 34 9.18 -29.94 -6.08
N ARG A 35 8.95 -30.37 -7.34
CA ARG A 35 9.96 -30.35 -8.38
C ARG A 35 10.40 -28.93 -8.74
N VAL A 36 9.43 -28.00 -8.87
CA VAL A 36 9.73 -26.59 -9.17
C VAL A 36 10.45 -25.93 -8.00
N MET A 37 10.03 -26.17 -6.76
CA MET A 37 10.70 -25.60 -5.58
C MET A 37 12.12 -26.10 -5.43
N ALA A 38 12.38 -27.38 -5.65
CA ALA A 38 13.74 -27.94 -5.66
C ALA A 38 14.61 -27.28 -6.75
N ALA A 39 14.05 -27.01 -7.93
CA ALA A 39 14.77 -26.30 -9.00
C ALA A 39 15.04 -24.84 -8.65
N VAL A 40 14.10 -24.14 -8.00
CA VAL A 40 14.30 -22.76 -7.50
C VAL A 40 15.51 -22.69 -6.56
N ASP A 41 15.58 -23.62 -5.60
CA ASP A 41 16.67 -23.68 -4.64
C ASP A 41 18.00 -24.04 -5.33
N ALA A 42 17.99 -25.03 -6.23
CA ALA A 42 19.18 -25.51 -6.93
C ALA A 42 19.83 -24.43 -7.81
N VAL A 43 19.03 -23.61 -8.51
CA VAL A 43 19.54 -22.53 -9.37
C VAL A 43 19.72 -21.20 -8.63
N GLY A 44 19.30 -21.11 -7.35
CA GLY A 44 19.37 -19.89 -6.56
C GLY A 44 18.47 -18.77 -7.12
N TYR A 45 17.33 -19.13 -7.71
CA TYR A 45 16.41 -18.16 -8.29
C TYR A 45 15.65 -17.38 -7.20
N LYS A 46 15.71 -16.05 -7.28
CA LYS A 46 14.90 -15.15 -6.46
C LYS A 46 13.84 -14.50 -7.35
N PRO A 47 12.53 -14.70 -7.08
CA PRO A 47 11.49 -14.05 -7.85
C PRO A 47 11.66 -12.53 -7.86
N ASN A 48 11.65 -11.93 -9.03
CA ASN A 48 11.63 -10.48 -9.15
C ASN A 48 10.20 -9.99 -8.85
N LEU A 49 9.96 -9.59 -7.61
CA LEU A 49 8.65 -9.09 -7.16
C LEU A 49 8.19 -7.86 -7.95
N MET A 50 9.12 -7.03 -8.44
CA MET A 50 8.80 -5.89 -9.31
C MET A 50 8.14 -6.35 -10.61
N ALA A 51 8.69 -7.38 -11.25
CA ALA A 51 8.12 -7.94 -12.48
C ALA A 51 6.76 -8.64 -12.26
N VAL A 52 6.54 -9.18 -11.07
CA VAL A 52 5.24 -9.76 -10.67
C VAL A 52 4.23 -8.65 -10.45
N LYS A 53 4.57 -7.63 -9.69
CA LYS A 53 3.75 -6.45 -9.40
C LYS A 53 3.38 -5.69 -10.69
N PHE A 54 4.33 -5.49 -11.58
CA PHE A 54 4.09 -4.84 -12.88
C PHE A 54 3.01 -5.57 -13.71
N ARG A 55 3.02 -6.90 -13.72
CA ARG A 55 2.02 -7.71 -14.44
C ARG A 55 0.65 -7.73 -13.77
N SER A 56 0.58 -7.61 -12.46
CA SER A 56 -0.69 -7.57 -11.70
C SER A 56 -1.36 -6.19 -11.75
N GLY A 57 -0.65 -5.14 -12.17
CA GLY A 57 -1.10 -3.76 -12.10
C GLY A 57 -1.24 -3.22 -10.66
N LYS A 58 -0.77 -3.98 -9.66
CA LYS A 58 -0.81 -3.60 -8.23
C LYS A 58 0.58 -3.65 -7.62
N THR A 59 0.89 -2.63 -6.83
CA THR A 59 2.16 -2.53 -6.11
C THR A 59 2.09 -3.15 -4.71
N HIS A 60 0.89 -3.28 -4.17
CA HIS A 60 0.62 -3.63 -2.76
C HIS A 60 1.32 -2.66 -1.78
N ASN A 61 1.41 -1.40 -2.17
CA ASN A 61 1.91 -0.31 -1.34
C ASN A 61 0.84 0.76 -1.18
N LEU A 62 0.70 1.31 0.02
CA LEU A 62 -0.07 2.52 0.30
C LEU A 62 0.88 3.60 0.81
N VAL A 63 0.74 4.82 0.33
CA VAL A 63 1.47 5.98 0.87
C VAL A 63 0.63 6.61 1.98
N VAL A 64 1.25 6.90 3.12
CA VAL A 64 0.64 7.64 4.23
C VAL A 64 1.38 8.95 4.41
N LEU A 65 0.70 10.07 4.16
CA LEU A 65 1.25 11.41 4.42
C LEU A 65 0.94 11.80 5.85
N VAL A 66 1.97 11.88 6.68
CA VAL A 66 1.85 12.26 8.08
C VAL A 66 2.52 13.61 8.34
N PRO A 67 1.85 14.55 9.05
CA PRO A 67 2.45 15.84 9.37
C PRO A 67 3.72 15.72 10.20
N THR A 68 3.75 14.79 11.15
CA THR A 68 4.93 14.47 11.95
C THR A 68 4.82 13.10 12.58
N VAL A 69 5.88 12.31 12.48
CA VAL A 69 5.99 11.01 13.15
C VAL A 69 6.29 11.13 14.65
N ALA A 70 6.70 12.30 15.11
CA ALA A 70 7.03 12.54 16.51
C ALA A 70 5.78 12.64 17.41
N ASN A 71 4.58 12.82 16.82
CA ASN A 71 3.34 12.90 17.59
C ASN A 71 2.81 11.49 17.89
N VAL A 72 2.67 11.17 19.18
CA VAL A 72 2.16 9.86 19.66
C VAL A 72 0.76 9.54 19.12
N PHE A 73 -0.09 10.53 18.86
CA PHE A 73 -1.40 10.32 18.24
C PHE A 73 -1.24 9.68 16.86
N PHE A 74 -0.42 10.28 15.99
CA PHE A 74 -0.20 9.73 14.64
C PHE A 74 0.51 8.38 14.70
N ALA A 75 1.41 8.15 15.66
CA ALA A 75 2.06 6.84 15.82
C ALA A 75 1.02 5.71 16.05
N ARG A 76 -0.01 5.95 16.86
CA ARG A 76 -1.09 4.98 17.09
C ARG A 76 -1.97 4.78 15.87
N VAL A 77 -2.31 5.86 15.18
CA VAL A 77 -3.08 5.79 13.92
C VAL A 77 -2.33 4.97 12.87
N ILE A 78 -1.03 5.24 12.70
CA ILE A 78 -0.17 4.51 11.75
C ILE A 78 -0.08 3.03 12.11
N SER A 79 0.06 2.67 13.40
CA SER A 79 0.08 1.27 13.82
C SER A 79 -1.18 0.52 13.40
N GLY A 80 -2.36 1.10 13.62
CA GLY A 80 -3.62 0.48 13.18
C GLY A 80 -3.71 0.35 11.66
N MET A 81 -3.21 1.36 10.91
CA MET A 81 -3.14 1.27 9.45
C MET A 81 -2.20 0.15 8.98
N GLN A 82 -1.04 -0.02 9.65
CA GLN A 82 -0.07 -1.06 9.31
C GLN A 82 -0.62 -2.46 9.59
N GLU A 83 -1.32 -2.66 10.71
CA GLU A 83 -1.97 -3.93 11.05
C GLU A 83 -3.00 -4.31 9.98
N ALA A 84 -3.95 -3.42 9.68
CA ALA A 84 -4.97 -3.67 8.66
C ALA A 84 -4.39 -3.87 7.25
N ALA A 85 -3.35 -3.12 6.88
CA ALA A 85 -2.69 -3.25 5.59
C ALA A 85 -1.98 -4.61 5.47
N ALA A 86 -1.29 -5.06 6.53
CA ALA A 86 -0.57 -6.33 6.55
C ALA A 86 -1.51 -7.53 6.39
N GLU A 87 -2.69 -7.51 7.01
CA GLU A 87 -3.71 -8.55 6.85
C GLU A 87 -4.15 -8.73 5.39
N LEU A 88 -4.11 -7.65 4.61
CA LEU A 88 -4.47 -7.64 3.18
C LEU A 88 -3.26 -7.75 2.24
N GLY A 89 -2.06 -8.01 2.78
CA GLY A 89 -0.82 -8.13 2.01
C GLY A 89 -0.28 -6.81 1.46
N TYR A 90 -0.67 -5.67 2.06
CA TYR A 90 -0.15 -4.35 1.72
C TYR A 90 0.95 -3.89 2.66
N SER A 91 1.86 -3.07 2.13
CA SER A 91 2.89 -2.35 2.89
C SER A 91 2.55 -0.87 2.98
N ILE A 92 2.90 -0.24 4.10
CA ILE A 92 2.78 1.21 4.28
C ILE A 92 4.11 1.88 3.96
N LEU A 93 4.09 2.86 3.06
CA LEU A 93 5.18 3.79 2.78
C LEU A 93 4.89 5.10 3.52
N LEU A 94 5.63 5.34 4.59
CA LEU A 94 5.40 6.49 5.46
C LEU A 94 6.17 7.71 4.97
N ALA A 95 5.46 8.81 4.69
CA ALA A 95 6.02 10.10 4.31
C ALA A 95 5.83 11.10 5.45
N ASN A 96 6.91 11.45 6.17
CA ASN A 96 6.94 12.50 7.16
C ASN A 96 7.06 13.85 6.47
N THR A 97 5.94 14.56 6.26
CA THR A 97 5.90 15.74 5.39
C THR A 97 6.23 17.04 6.09
N LEU A 98 6.20 17.06 7.43
CA LEU A 98 6.32 18.27 8.26
C LEU A 98 5.34 19.37 7.86
N GLY A 99 4.21 18.99 7.26
CA GLY A 99 3.19 19.90 6.77
C GLY A 99 3.59 20.70 5.52
N ASN A 100 4.66 20.29 4.83
CA ASN A 100 5.13 20.95 3.61
C ASN A 100 4.31 20.46 2.40
N PRO A 101 3.57 21.36 1.69
CA PRO A 101 2.72 20.98 0.56
C PRO A 101 3.50 20.40 -0.63
N ASP A 102 4.70 20.89 -0.91
CA ASP A 102 5.51 20.39 -2.02
C ASP A 102 5.97 18.95 -1.78
N THR A 103 6.34 18.64 -0.53
CA THR A 103 6.67 17.29 -0.10
C THR A 103 5.45 16.38 -0.20
N GLU A 104 4.27 16.85 0.23
CA GLU A 104 3.03 16.09 0.10
C GLU A 104 2.69 15.79 -1.36
N ALA A 105 2.79 16.78 -2.24
CA ALA A 105 2.57 16.61 -3.68
C ALA A 105 3.58 15.63 -4.32
N GLN A 106 4.85 15.69 -3.91
CA GLN A 106 5.87 14.77 -4.38
C GLN A 106 5.54 13.31 -4.05
N TYR A 107 5.13 13.03 -2.81
CA TYR A 107 4.77 11.67 -2.42
C TYR A 107 3.43 11.22 -3.02
N ALA A 108 2.47 12.11 -3.18
CA ALA A 108 1.20 11.81 -3.83
C ALA A 108 1.38 11.34 -5.29
N LYS A 109 2.40 11.86 -6.00
CA LYS A 109 2.78 11.40 -7.35
C LYS A 109 3.14 9.93 -7.42
N MET A 110 3.51 9.28 -6.30
CA MET A 110 3.77 7.84 -6.27
C MET A 110 2.56 7.01 -6.69
N VAL A 111 1.35 7.51 -6.45
CA VAL A 111 0.12 6.82 -6.87
C VAL A 111 -0.08 6.97 -8.39
N SER A 112 0.04 8.18 -8.93
CA SER A 112 -0.11 8.41 -10.38
C SER A 112 0.99 7.74 -11.21
N THR A 113 2.18 7.52 -10.63
CA THR A 113 3.31 6.83 -11.27
C THR A 113 3.35 5.32 -10.99
N SER A 114 2.26 4.76 -10.45
CA SER A 114 2.14 3.32 -10.15
C SER A 114 3.24 2.76 -9.24
N GLN A 115 3.71 3.57 -8.29
CA GLN A 115 4.62 3.16 -7.23
C GLN A 115 3.86 2.79 -5.94
N ALA A 116 2.62 3.28 -5.82
CA ALA A 116 1.67 2.94 -4.77
C ALA A 116 0.27 2.79 -5.36
N ASP A 117 -0.59 2.01 -4.70
CA ASP A 117 -1.96 1.73 -5.15
C ASP A 117 -2.97 2.72 -4.57
N GLY A 118 -2.57 3.49 -3.55
CA GLY A 118 -3.45 4.48 -2.92
C GLY A 118 -2.71 5.35 -1.91
N LEU A 119 -3.41 6.39 -1.47
CA LEU A 119 -2.92 7.44 -0.58
C LEU A 119 -3.81 7.58 0.65
N ILE A 120 -3.21 7.70 1.82
CA ILE A 120 -3.90 8.10 3.05
C ILE A 120 -3.31 9.44 3.49
N GLN A 121 -4.15 10.47 3.53
CA GLN A 121 -3.77 11.82 3.97
C GLN A 121 -4.27 12.07 5.39
N LEU A 122 -3.38 12.55 6.29
CA LEU A 122 -3.71 12.83 7.70
C LEU A 122 -3.94 14.31 8.00
N ARG A 123 -3.96 15.17 7.00
CA ARG A 123 -4.26 16.62 7.11
C ARG A 123 -5.48 16.99 6.29
N ALA A 124 -6.14 18.10 6.67
CA ALA A 124 -7.28 18.67 5.96
C ALA A 124 -6.87 19.40 4.66
N GLN A 125 -5.97 18.84 3.88
CA GLN A 125 -5.48 19.43 2.64
C GLN A 125 -5.34 18.38 1.56
N ILE A 126 -5.78 18.70 0.34
CA ILE A 126 -5.55 17.82 -0.82
C ILE A 126 -4.10 18.04 -1.28
N PRO A 127 -3.26 16.99 -1.32
CA PRO A 127 -1.84 17.11 -1.64
C PRO A 127 -1.57 17.22 -3.15
N LEU A 128 -2.60 17.42 -3.95
CA LEU A 128 -2.53 17.36 -5.40
C LEU A 128 -3.02 18.64 -6.01
N ASP A 129 -2.26 19.13 -6.99
CA ASP A 129 -2.74 20.07 -7.99
C ASP A 129 -3.71 19.33 -8.95
N ASP A 130 -4.74 20.03 -9.44
CA ASP A 130 -5.70 19.50 -10.42
C ASP A 130 -5.03 18.94 -11.67
N SER A 131 -3.80 19.36 -11.98
CA SER A 131 -2.98 18.85 -13.07
C SER A 131 -2.53 17.39 -12.91
N LEU A 132 -2.62 16.82 -11.69
CA LEU A 132 -2.23 15.43 -11.39
C LEU A 132 -3.43 14.48 -11.38
N MET A 133 -4.63 14.98 -11.61
CA MET A 133 -5.81 14.15 -11.81
C MET A 133 -5.76 13.56 -13.21
N ASN A 134 -5.56 12.24 -13.27
CA ASN A 134 -5.57 11.50 -14.53
C ASN A 134 -6.93 11.62 -15.22
N ASP A 135 -6.96 11.46 -16.54
CA ASP A 135 -8.17 11.43 -17.39
C ASP A 135 -9.23 10.41 -16.92
N ASN A 136 -8.91 9.51 -16.01
CA ASN A 136 -9.75 8.45 -15.45
C ASN A 136 -10.36 8.74 -14.08
N GLY A 137 -10.24 9.96 -13.54
CA GLY A 137 -10.89 10.35 -12.28
C GLY A 137 -9.94 10.61 -11.11
N LEU A 138 -10.53 10.67 -9.92
CA LEU A 138 -9.83 10.98 -8.66
C LEU A 138 -8.79 9.91 -8.32
N LEU A 139 -7.64 10.33 -7.80
CA LEU A 139 -6.68 9.39 -7.21
C LEU A 139 -7.33 8.57 -6.10
N PRO A 140 -6.97 7.28 -5.97
CA PRO A 140 -7.41 6.47 -4.83
C PRO A 140 -6.83 7.05 -3.53
N MET A 141 -7.58 7.92 -2.88
CA MET A 141 -7.20 8.61 -1.65
C MET A 141 -8.30 8.54 -0.60
N VAL A 142 -7.89 8.38 0.65
CA VAL A 142 -8.73 8.52 1.84
C VAL A 142 -8.11 9.60 2.73
N ASN A 143 -8.94 10.50 3.23
CA ASN A 143 -8.52 11.42 4.27
C ASN A 143 -8.84 10.83 5.65
N ALA A 144 -7.93 10.92 6.59
CA ALA A 144 -8.12 10.43 7.95
C ALA A 144 -7.74 11.50 8.97
N CYS A 145 -8.37 11.47 10.14
CA CYS A 145 -8.20 12.35 11.29
C CYS A 145 -8.83 13.75 11.11
N GLU A 146 -8.62 14.42 10.00
CA GLU A 146 -9.16 15.73 9.69
C GLU A 146 -10.13 15.64 8.51
N VAL A 147 -11.04 16.60 8.38
CA VAL A 147 -12.06 16.62 7.33
C VAL A 147 -11.62 17.53 6.20
N ILE A 148 -11.52 16.98 4.99
CA ILE A 148 -11.44 17.78 3.76
C ILE A 148 -12.87 18.00 3.27
N ASP A 149 -13.34 19.23 3.35
CA ASP A 149 -14.71 19.61 2.94
C ASP A 149 -14.78 19.84 1.42
N CYS A 150 -14.54 18.80 0.64
CA CYS A 150 -14.68 18.86 -0.82
C CYS A 150 -15.67 17.84 -1.40
N GLY A 151 -16.18 16.93 -0.58
CA GLY A 151 -17.12 15.87 -1.00
C GLY A 151 -16.58 14.87 -2.03
N LYS A 152 -15.31 15.01 -2.42
CA LYS A 152 -14.68 14.20 -3.47
C LYS A 152 -14.03 12.92 -2.93
N TYR A 153 -13.55 12.93 -1.70
CA TYR A 153 -12.80 11.82 -1.09
C TYR A 153 -13.48 11.27 0.15
N PRO A 154 -13.39 9.95 0.39
CA PRO A 154 -13.81 9.36 1.66
C PRO A 154 -13.03 9.96 2.83
N VAL A 155 -13.72 10.15 3.96
CA VAL A 155 -13.13 10.67 5.19
C VAL A 155 -13.38 9.69 6.33
N VAL A 156 -12.34 9.40 7.11
CA VAL A 156 -12.42 8.63 8.36
C VAL A 156 -12.00 9.55 9.50
N THR A 157 -12.93 9.88 10.40
CA THR A 157 -12.66 10.79 11.52
C THR A 157 -13.38 10.35 12.79
N LEU A 158 -12.93 10.90 13.92
CA LEU A 158 -13.63 10.79 15.20
C LEU A 158 -14.59 11.98 15.36
N ASP A 159 -15.72 11.77 16.02
CA ASP A 159 -16.58 12.86 16.45
C ASP A 159 -15.95 13.58 17.67
N ASN A 160 -14.93 14.38 17.38
CA ASN A 160 -14.21 15.14 18.41
C ASN A 160 -15.11 16.15 19.14
N ARG A 161 -16.17 16.65 18.46
CA ARG A 161 -17.13 17.57 19.07
C ARG A 161 -17.97 16.87 20.13
N ALA A 162 -18.52 15.70 19.80
CA ALA A 162 -19.28 14.90 20.76
C ALA A 162 -18.40 14.44 21.93
N ALA A 163 -17.17 14.00 21.64
CA ALA A 163 -16.22 13.58 22.65
C ALA A 163 -15.86 14.72 23.62
N ALA A 164 -15.53 15.91 23.10
CA ALA A 164 -15.23 17.09 23.91
C ALA A 164 -16.43 17.54 24.76
N LYS A 165 -17.63 17.51 24.18
CA LYS A 165 -18.87 17.84 24.90
C LYS A 165 -19.12 16.86 26.06
N ALA A 166 -18.93 15.55 25.84
CA ALA A 166 -19.10 14.55 26.87
C ALA A 166 -18.10 14.71 28.00
N MET A 167 -16.81 14.93 27.69
CA MET A 167 -15.76 15.18 28.66
C MET A 167 -16.03 16.43 29.50
N THR A 168 -16.41 17.54 28.84
CA THR A 168 -16.70 18.80 29.55
C THR A 168 -17.90 18.65 30.49
N ARG A 169 -18.97 17.97 30.05
CA ARG A 169 -20.13 17.69 30.91
C ARG A 169 -19.74 16.88 32.14
N HIS A 170 -18.95 15.82 31.98
CA HIS A 170 -18.48 15.01 33.10
C HIS A 170 -17.67 15.78 34.14
N LEU A 171 -16.96 16.86 33.72
CA LEU A 171 -16.19 17.69 34.65
C LEU A 171 -17.05 18.73 35.41
N ILE A 172 -18.24 19.05 34.90
CA ILE A 172 -19.16 20.06 35.49
C ILE A 172 -20.17 19.40 36.44
N GLU A 173 -20.59 18.20 36.16
CA GLU A 173 -21.48 17.35 36.98
C GLU A 173 -20.64 16.63 38.10
#